data_da9665590f908b4b23479c202bd4d82a
#
_entry.id   da9665590f908b4b23479c202bd4d82a
#
_cell.length_a   1.000
_cell.length_b   1.000
_cell.length_c   1.000
_cell.angle_alpha   90.00
_cell.angle_beta   90.00
_cell.angle_gamma   90.00
#
_symmetry.space_group_name_H-M   'P 1'
#
loop_
_entity.id
_entity.type
_entity.pdbx_description
1 polymer ?
#
loop_
_entity_poly.entity_id
_entity_poly.type
_entity_poly.pdbx_seq_one_letter_code
_entity_poly.pdbx_strand_id
1 'polypeptide(L)'
;MSKKHHPGEETENGMVRGLQNRHVQLIAIAGTIGTGLFLGAGRSLSLTGPSIILVYMLTGAFMYLMMRAIGEMLYMDPDQHTFINFITKYLGKGWGYFSGWSYWVSLVFLGMAEITAVSNYVQLWFPNWPAWQIQIIFLALLSCVNLIAVKVFGEVEFWFGMIKIVTILALIATGIFMVTTNFETPAGHASLTNITNGFQMFPNGWVKFVMAFQMVFFAYQAIEFVGITTSETANPRQVLPKAIKEIPIRIVIFYVGALVAIMAIFPWQQLPVNKSPFVTVFQMVGIKWAAGLINFVVLTAAASSLNSTLYSTGRHLYQIAKETPNSKVMNRLKLNSLSRMGIPSRAIIFSAIVVAVSAFINVLPGVSDAFALITASSSGVYIAIYILTMLAHLKYRKSKEFMPDGFVMPAYKVLNPLTIVFFLFVFVCLFLQESTYIGAIGATIWIILFGIYSNWKHSK
;
A
#
# COMPACT_ATOMS: atom_id res chain seq x y z
N MET A 1 -16.21 23.66 -18.55
CA MET A 1 -17.41 23.24 -17.78
C MET A 1 -17.20 21.82 -17.34
N SER A 2 -16.96 21.57 -16.04
CA SER A 2 -16.82 20.20 -15.50
C SER A 2 -18.20 19.55 -15.48
N LYS A 3 -18.36 18.43 -16.19
CA LYS A 3 -19.58 17.62 -16.10
C LYS A 3 -19.70 17.10 -14.66
N LYS A 4 -20.80 17.45 -13.97
CA LYS A 4 -21.14 16.80 -12.69
C LYS A 4 -21.49 15.35 -12.98
N HIS A 5 -20.71 14.43 -12.48
CA HIS A 5 -20.98 13.01 -12.60
C HIS A 5 -21.84 12.52 -11.42
N HIS A 6 -22.88 11.74 -11.72
CA HIS A 6 -23.79 11.17 -10.72
C HIS A 6 -23.45 9.67 -10.46
N PRO A 7 -23.69 9.16 -9.23
CA PRO A 7 -23.60 7.72 -8.97
C PRO A 7 -24.55 6.95 -9.90
N GLY A 8 -24.03 5.94 -10.61
CA GLY A 8 -24.79 5.14 -11.57
C GLY A 8 -24.50 5.45 -13.04
N GLU A 9 -23.74 6.51 -13.35
CA GLU A 9 -23.27 6.78 -14.71
C GLU A 9 -22.16 5.79 -15.12
N GLU A 10 -22.19 5.36 -16.38
CA GLU A 10 -21.10 4.55 -16.94
C GLU A 10 -19.88 5.43 -17.22
N THR A 11 -18.70 4.89 -16.92
CA THR A 11 -17.44 5.49 -17.37
C THR A 11 -17.27 5.32 -18.88
N GLU A 12 -16.40 6.09 -19.52
CA GLU A 12 -16.04 5.90 -20.96
C GLU A 12 -15.61 4.44 -21.25
N ASN A 13 -15.18 3.69 -20.25
CA ASN A 13 -14.81 2.27 -20.33
C ASN A 13 -15.97 1.31 -20.06
N GLY A 14 -17.21 1.80 -19.83
CA GLY A 14 -18.40 0.98 -19.59
C GLY A 14 -18.51 0.43 -18.16
N MET A 15 -17.63 0.81 -17.24
CA MET A 15 -17.74 0.45 -15.83
C MET A 15 -18.72 1.36 -15.10
N VAL A 16 -19.49 0.81 -14.15
CA VAL A 16 -20.48 1.59 -13.37
C VAL A 16 -19.77 2.32 -12.22
N ARG A 17 -20.04 3.63 -12.09
CA ARG A 17 -19.63 4.44 -10.94
C ARG A 17 -20.60 4.20 -9.78
N GLY A 18 -20.13 3.54 -8.72
CA GLY A 18 -20.98 3.18 -7.57
C GLY A 18 -20.51 3.72 -6.24
N LEU A 19 -19.34 4.39 -6.18
CA LEU A 19 -18.79 4.93 -4.95
C LEU A 19 -19.40 6.30 -4.61
N GLN A 20 -19.79 6.48 -3.34
CA GLN A 20 -20.23 7.77 -2.80
C GLN A 20 -19.03 8.57 -2.27
N ASN A 21 -19.17 9.88 -2.13
CA ASN A 21 -18.12 10.76 -1.59
C ASN A 21 -17.55 10.27 -0.25
N ARG A 22 -18.39 9.75 0.65
CA ARG A 22 -17.95 9.20 1.94
C ARG A 22 -17.03 7.99 1.76
N HIS A 23 -17.32 7.11 0.79
CA HIS A 23 -16.48 5.95 0.46
C HIS A 23 -15.11 6.39 -0.04
N VAL A 24 -15.08 7.33 -0.99
CA VAL A 24 -13.84 7.85 -1.58
C VAL A 24 -12.96 8.55 -0.54
N GLN A 25 -13.55 9.41 0.31
CA GLN A 25 -12.81 10.08 1.38
C GLN A 25 -12.21 9.08 2.38
N LEU A 26 -12.97 8.06 2.77
CA LEU A 26 -12.48 7.08 3.72
C LEU A 26 -11.43 6.13 3.11
N ILE A 27 -11.63 5.67 1.88
CA ILE A 27 -10.63 4.91 1.13
C ILE A 27 -9.32 5.72 1.02
N ALA A 28 -9.42 7.01 0.75
CA ALA A 28 -8.27 7.91 0.71
C ALA A 28 -7.56 8.01 2.07
N ILE A 29 -8.28 7.93 3.20
CA ILE A 29 -7.70 8.00 4.55
C ILE A 29 -7.15 6.66 5.00
N ALA A 30 -7.93 5.60 4.87
CA ALA A 30 -7.65 4.29 5.45
C ALA A 30 -6.99 3.30 4.47
N GLY A 31 -7.03 3.59 3.16
CA GLY A 31 -6.54 2.68 2.12
C GLY A 31 -5.04 2.40 2.18
N THR A 32 -4.26 3.31 2.76
CA THR A 32 -2.81 3.14 2.98
C THR A 32 -2.48 2.41 4.28
N ILE A 33 -3.45 2.24 5.18
CA ILE A 33 -3.26 1.59 6.47
C ILE A 33 -3.53 0.09 6.31
N GLY A 34 -2.47 -0.67 6.03
CA GLY A 34 -2.50 -2.12 5.80
C GLY A 34 -1.50 -2.88 6.68
N THR A 35 -1.15 -4.08 6.24
CA THR A 35 -0.24 -4.98 6.96
C THR A 35 1.18 -4.43 7.10
N GLY A 36 1.60 -3.53 6.22
CA GLY A 36 2.90 -2.86 6.32
C GLY A 36 3.07 -2.11 7.64
N LEU A 37 2.01 -1.44 8.14
CA LEU A 37 2.03 -0.83 9.47
C LEU A 37 1.79 -1.88 10.56
N PHE A 38 0.74 -2.70 10.45
CA PHE A 38 0.32 -3.57 11.56
C PHE A 38 1.24 -4.76 11.80
N LEU A 39 1.84 -5.34 10.76
CA LEU A 39 2.77 -6.47 10.87
C LEU A 39 4.22 -6.03 10.63
N GLY A 40 4.45 -5.26 9.56
CA GLY A 40 5.79 -4.84 9.15
C GLY A 40 6.49 -3.92 10.15
N ALA A 41 5.73 -3.17 10.96
CA ALA A 41 6.31 -2.30 12.00
C ALA A 41 7.10 -3.07 13.06
N GLY A 42 6.71 -4.30 13.42
CA GLY A 42 7.46 -5.12 14.37
C GLY A 42 8.89 -5.40 13.90
N ARG A 43 9.03 -5.76 12.62
CA ARG A 43 10.33 -5.98 12.00
C ARG A 43 11.17 -4.70 11.93
N SER A 44 10.57 -3.61 11.46
CA SER A 44 11.28 -2.33 11.37
C SER A 44 11.70 -1.82 12.75
N LEU A 45 10.85 -1.97 13.75
CA LEU A 45 11.13 -1.59 15.13
C LEU A 45 12.29 -2.40 15.73
N SER A 46 12.36 -3.71 15.47
CA SER A 46 13.47 -4.55 15.93
C SER A 46 14.82 -4.17 15.31
N LEU A 47 14.82 -3.62 14.10
CA LEU A 47 16.03 -3.17 13.41
C LEU A 47 16.53 -1.81 13.94
N THR A 48 15.62 -0.90 14.22
CA THR A 48 15.93 0.53 14.42
C THR A 48 15.69 1.04 15.84
N GLY A 49 14.93 0.30 16.66
CA GLY A 49 14.44 0.83 17.91
C GLY A 49 13.62 2.12 17.71
N PRO A 50 13.68 3.09 18.65
CA PRO A 50 12.89 4.33 18.56
C PRO A 50 13.18 5.20 17.34
N SER A 51 14.35 5.06 16.70
CA SER A 51 14.66 5.79 15.46
C SER A 51 13.80 5.36 14.26
N ILE A 52 12.94 4.34 14.39
CA ILE A 52 11.89 3.98 13.43
C ILE A 52 11.00 5.19 13.08
N ILE A 53 10.76 6.07 14.05
CA ILE A 53 9.99 7.31 13.84
C ILE A 53 10.61 8.14 12.70
N LEU A 54 11.94 8.28 12.72
CA LEU A 54 12.66 9.02 11.68
C LEU A 54 12.53 8.33 10.31
N VAL A 55 12.60 7.00 10.28
CA VAL A 55 12.45 6.24 9.02
C VAL A 55 11.05 6.44 8.43
N TYR A 56 9.99 6.38 9.26
CA TYR A 56 8.62 6.64 8.82
C TYR A 56 8.42 8.09 8.36
N MET A 57 8.93 9.07 9.10
CA MET A 57 8.81 10.48 8.73
C MET A 57 9.55 10.79 7.42
N LEU A 58 10.77 10.29 7.25
CA LEU A 58 11.56 10.53 6.06
C LEU A 58 10.93 9.85 4.84
N THR A 59 10.58 8.57 4.95
CA THR A 59 9.87 7.85 3.86
C THR A 59 8.56 8.55 3.52
N GLY A 60 7.78 8.92 4.53
CA GLY A 60 6.50 9.62 4.36
C GLY A 60 6.64 10.97 3.68
N ALA A 61 7.71 11.72 3.97
CA ALA A 61 8.00 12.99 3.30
C ALA A 61 8.25 12.79 1.79
N PHE A 62 9.03 11.78 1.40
CA PHE A 62 9.27 11.49 -0.02
C PHE A 62 8.03 10.93 -0.72
N MET A 63 7.24 10.10 -0.03
CA MET A 63 5.96 9.64 -0.56
C MET A 63 4.97 10.80 -0.75
N TYR A 64 4.94 11.77 0.16
CA TYR A 64 4.18 13.00 -0.01
C TYR A 64 4.65 13.81 -1.22
N LEU A 65 5.97 13.96 -1.43
CA LEU A 65 6.51 14.65 -2.61
C LEU A 65 6.11 13.94 -3.91
N MET A 66 6.14 12.62 -3.94
CA MET A 66 5.64 11.83 -5.07
C MET A 66 4.15 12.08 -5.30
N MET A 67 3.34 12.08 -4.24
CA MET A 67 1.91 12.39 -4.35
C MET A 67 1.65 13.83 -4.80
N ARG A 68 2.53 14.78 -4.47
CA ARG A 68 2.49 16.14 -5.03
C ARG A 68 2.70 16.14 -6.54
N ALA A 69 3.64 15.34 -7.05
CA ALA A 69 3.90 15.22 -8.48
C ALA A 69 2.74 14.53 -9.22
N ILE A 70 2.21 13.42 -8.68
CA ILE A 70 1.03 12.73 -9.23
C ILE A 70 -0.17 13.68 -9.22
N GLY A 71 -0.43 14.33 -8.09
CA GLY A 71 -1.55 15.24 -7.91
C GLY A 71 -1.49 16.46 -8.83
N GLU A 72 -0.30 16.95 -9.14
CA GLU A 72 -0.12 18.04 -10.11
C GLU A 72 -0.55 17.62 -11.51
N MET A 73 -0.15 16.43 -11.96
CA MET A 73 -0.52 15.88 -13.27
C MET A 73 -2.03 15.56 -13.33
N LEU A 74 -2.60 14.96 -12.27
CA LEU A 74 -4.04 14.69 -12.18
C LEU A 74 -4.89 15.96 -12.04
N TYR A 75 -4.35 17.03 -11.46
CA TYR A 75 -5.05 18.32 -11.39
C TYR A 75 -5.19 18.94 -12.77
N MET A 76 -4.17 18.82 -13.61
CA MET A 76 -4.20 19.26 -15.00
C MET A 76 -5.23 18.46 -15.80
N ASP A 77 -5.19 17.14 -15.71
CA ASP A 77 -6.08 16.23 -16.45
C ASP A 77 -6.75 15.23 -15.49
N PRO A 78 -7.84 15.63 -14.82
CA PRO A 78 -8.52 14.81 -13.81
C PRO A 78 -9.35 13.67 -14.42
N ASP A 79 -9.53 13.62 -15.73
CA ASP A 79 -10.26 12.54 -16.41
C ASP A 79 -9.38 11.27 -16.58
N GLN A 80 -8.09 11.37 -16.27
CA GLN A 80 -7.20 10.21 -16.25
C GLN A 80 -7.51 9.30 -15.05
N HIS A 81 -7.91 8.06 -15.34
CA HIS A 81 -8.24 7.08 -14.31
C HIS A 81 -7.03 6.51 -13.57
N THR A 82 -5.82 6.71 -14.09
CA THR A 82 -4.58 6.22 -13.51
C THR A 82 -3.41 7.16 -13.83
N PHE A 83 -2.52 7.32 -12.88
CA PHE A 83 -1.28 8.09 -13.06
C PHE A 83 -0.33 7.47 -14.12
N ILE A 84 -0.51 6.19 -14.46
CA ILE A 84 0.28 5.48 -15.47
C ILE A 84 0.09 6.09 -16.87
N ASN A 85 -1.08 6.65 -17.15
CA ASN A 85 -1.35 7.31 -18.43
C ASN A 85 -0.40 8.48 -18.68
N PHE A 86 0.05 9.17 -17.63
CA PHE A 86 1.07 10.22 -17.75
C PHE A 86 2.45 9.65 -18.09
N ILE A 87 2.78 8.43 -17.65
CA ILE A 87 4.01 7.74 -18.10
C ILE A 87 3.94 7.48 -19.60
N THR A 88 2.80 6.96 -20.07
CA THR A 88 2.57 6.75 -21.51
C THR A 88 2.69 8.04 -22.29
N LYS A 89 2.04 9.11 -21.82
CA LYS A 89 1.99 10.41 -22.49
C LYS A 89 3.35 11.08 -22.59
N TYR A 90 4.14 11.07 -21.52
CA TYR A 90 5.39 11.84 -21.46
C TYR A 90 6.66 11.00 -21.69
N LEU A 91 6.63 9.69 -21.44
CA LEU A 91 7.79 8.82 -21.65
C LEU A 91 7.64 7.88 -22.85
N GLY A 92 6.42 7.77 -23.40
CA GLY A 92 6.14 6.95 -24.58
C GLY A 92 5.46 5.63 -24.29
N LYS A 93 4.91 5.01 -25.36
CA LYS A 93 4.08 3.80 -25.28
C LYS A 93 4.80 2.60 -24.64
N GLY A 94 6.11 2.42 -24.88
CA GLY A 94 6.88 1.31 -24.31
C GLY A 94 6.95 1.39 -22.80
N TRP A 95 7.27 2.56 -22.24
CA TRP A 95 7.28 2.77 -20.79
C TRP A 95 5.89 2.75 -20.18
N GLY A 96 4.88 3.19 -20.90
CA GLY A 96 3.48 3.05 -20.48
C GLY A 96 3.06 1.59 -20.38
N TYR A 97 3.35 0.77 -21.39
CA TYR A 97 3.07 -0.67 -21.39
C TYR A 97 3.82 -1.40 -20.26
N PHE A 98 5.11 -1.08 -20.07
CA PHE A 98 5.89 -1.58 -18.95
C PHE A 98 5.22 -1.23 -17.61
N SER A 99 4.87 0.04 -17.40
CA SER A 99 4.31 0.50 -16.14
C SER A 99 2.92 -0.08 -15.86
N GLY A 100 2.09 -0.24 -16.89
CA GLY A 100 0.77 -0.86 -16.76
C GLY A 100 0.86 -2.29 -16.23
N TRP A 101 1.66 -3.14 -16.87
CA TRP A 101 1.85 -4.51 -16.41
C TRP A 101 2.57 -4.62 -15.07
N SER A 102 3.59 -3.79 -14.87
CA SER A 102 4.34 -3.76 -13.62
C SER A 102 3.46 -3.33 -12.44
N TYR A 103 2.53 -2.40 -12.66
CA TYR A 103 1.57 -2.01 -11.63
C TYR A 103 0.61 -3.15 -11.27
N TRP A 104 0.11 -3.88 -12.26
CA TRP A 104 -0.70 -5.08 -12.00
C TRP A 104 0.07 -6.13 -11.21
N VAL A 105 1.32 -6.43 -11.60
CA VAL A 105 2.20 -7.36 -10.87
C VAL A 105 2.44 -6.91 -9.44
N SER A 106 2.70 -5.61 -9.23
CA SER A 106 2.89 -5.04 -7.88
C SER A 106 1.65 -5.17 -7.01
N LEU A 107 0.46 -4.92 -7.58
CA LEU A 107 -0.82 -5.09 -6.88
C LEU A 107 -1.09 -6.56 -6.53
N VAL A 108 -0.70 -7.50 -7.40
CA VAL A 108 -0.77 -8.94 -7.10
C VAL A 108 0.13 -9.28 -5.90
N PHE A 109 1.39 -8.84 -5.89
CA PHE A 109 2.28 -9.06 -4.74
C PHE A 109 1.76 -8.38 -3.47
N LEU A 110 1.18 -7.18 -3.58
CA LEU A 110 0.52 -6.53 -2.44
C LEU A 110 -0.61 -7.41 -1.89
N GLY A 111 -1.49 -7.94 -2.76
CA GLY A 111 -2.53 -8.88 -2.36
C GLY A 111 -1.99 -10.16 -1.72
N MET A 112 -0.88 -10.70 -2.24
CA MET A 112 -0.20 -11.85 -1.65
C MET A 112 0.34 -11.55 -0.23
N ALA A 113 0.87 -10.35 0.01
CA ALA A 113 1.33 -9.93 1.32
C ALA A 113 0.15 -9.80 2.31
N GLU A 114 -0.94 -9.16 1.88
CA GLU A 114 -2.12 -8.97 2.71
C GLU A 114 -2.76 -10.30 3.12
N ILE A 115 -2.92 -11.26 2.17
CA ILE A 115 -3.50 -12.56 2.50
C ILE A 115 -2.58 -13.42 3.36
N THR A 116 -1.27 -13.28 3.23
CA THR A 116 -0.28 -13.92 4.11
C THR A 116 -0.41 -13.40 5.54
N ALA A 117 -0.58 -12.10 5.71
CA ALA A 117 -0.81 -11.52 7.04
C ALA A 117 -2.16 -11.94 7.63
N VAL A 118 -3.23 -12.05 6.83
CA VAL A 118 -4.52 -12.59 7.26
C VAL A 118 -4.34 -13.96 7.93
N SER A 119 -3.56 -14.87 7.30
CA SER A 119 -3.32 -16.18 7.89
C SER A 119 -2.60 -16.10 9.25
N ASN A 120 -1.61 -15.23 9.39
CA ASN A 120 -0.89 -15.03 10.65
C ASN A 120 -1.83 -14.52 11.78
N TYR A 121 -2.76 -13.62 11.46
CA TYR A 121 -3.73 -13.11 12.43
C TYR A 121 -4.77 -14.15 12.84
N VAL A 122 -5.27 -14.97 11.91
CA VAL A 122 -6.21 -16.07 12.22
C VAL A 122 -5.53 -17.14 13.08
N GLN A 123 -4.26 -17.46 12.79
CA GLN A 123 -3.48 -18.44 13.55
C GLN A 123 -3.19 -18.02 15.01
N LEU A 124 -3.41 -16.76 15.39
CA LEU A 124 -3.37 -16.37 16.79
C LEU A 124 -4.44 -17.08 17.63
N TRP A 125 -5.64 -17.30 17.05
CA TRP A 125 -6.74 -18.03 17.71
C TRP A 125 -6.77 -19.52 17.36
N PHE A 126 -6.32 -19.85 16.14
CA PHE A 126 -6.34 -21.20 15.59
C PHE A 126 -4.95 -21.65 15.12
N PRO A 127 -4.01 -21.88 16.05
CA PRO A 127 -2.60 -22.08 15.70
C PRO A 127 -2.33 -23.31 14.78
N ASN A 128 -3.21 -24.32 14.89
CA ASN A 128 -3.09 -25.56 14.12
C ASN A 128 -3.79 -25.52 12.76
N TRP A 129 -4.47 -24.41 12.43
CA TRP A 129 -5.15 -24.29 11.14
C TRP A 129 -4.13 -23.96 10.06
N PRO A 130 -4.02 -24.76 8.98
CA PRO A 130 -3.04 -24.53 7.93
C PRO A 130 -3.22 -23.18 7.25
N ALA A 131 -2.13 -22.41 7.14
CA ALA A 131 -2.16 -21.06 6.57
C ALA A 131 -2.77 -21.01 5.16
N TRP A 132 -2.45 -22.00 4.29
CA TRP A 132 -2.97 -22.06 2.93
C TRP A 132 -4.50 -22.19 2.86
N GLN A 133 -5.12 -22.92 3.79
CA GLN A 133 -6.58 -23.04 3.85
C GLN A 133 -7.23 -21.70 4.23
N ILE A 134 -6.67 -21.03 5.25
CA ILE A 134 -7.13 -19.70 5.67
C ILE A 134 -7.04 -18.73 4.49
N GLN A 135 -5.90 -18.72 3.79
CA GLN A 135 -5.68 -17.84 2.65
C GLN A 135 -6.69 -18.09 1.53
N ILE A 136 -6.93 -19.33 1.15
CA ILE A 136 -7.91 -19.66 0.08
C ILE A 136 -9.33 -19.27 0.48
N ILE A 137 -9.75 -19.54 1.72
CA ILE A 137 -11.09 -19.20 2.21
C ILE A 137 -11.32 -17.68 2.22
N PHE A 138 -10.39 -16.91 2.80
CA PHE A 138 -10.52 -15.45 2.82
C PHE A 138 -10.45 -14.83 1.44
N LEU A 139 -9.57 -15.34 0.57
CA LEU A 139 -9.47 -14.88 -0.81
C LEU A 139 -10.75 -15.14 -1.59
N ALA A 140 -11.36 -16.33 -1.45
CA ALA A 140 -12.63 -16.65 -2.06
C ALA A 140 -13.77 -15.74 -1.56
N LEU A 141 -13.86 -15.54 -0.24
CA LEU A 141 -14.87 -14.68 0.38
C LEU A 141 -14.78 -13.24 -0.12
N LEU A 142 -13.58 -12.63 -0.10
CA LEU A 142 -13.38 -11.25 -0.55
C LEU A 142 -13.52 -11.11 -2.07
N SER A 143 -13.15 -12.14 -2.83
CA SER A 143 -13.42 -12.16 -4.27
C SER A 143 -14.93 -12.16 -4.54
N CYS A 144 -15.73 -12.93 -3.81
CA CYS A 144 -17.19 -12.89 -3.92
C CYS A 144 -17.76 -11.51 -3.65
N VAL A 145 -17.27 -10.81 -2.61
CA VAL A 145 -17.68 -9.41 -2.31
C VAL A 145 -17.42 -8.50 -3.52
N ASN A 146 -16.26 -8.64 -4.17
CA ASN A 146 -15.89 -7.85 -5.35
C ASN A 146 -16.71 -8.19 -6.61
N LEU A 147 -17.34 -9.38 -6.67
CA LEU A 147 -18.14 -9.81 -7.80
C LEU A 147 -19.62 -9.44 -7.69
N ILE A 148 -20.11 -9.01 -6.51
CA ILE A 148 -21.53 -8.72 -6.30
C ILE A 148 -21.90 -7.34 -6.86
N ALA A 149 -21.35 -6.26 -6.29
CA ALA A 149 -21.63 -4.89 -6.74
C ALA A 149 -20.59 -3.90 -6.21
N VAL A 150 -20.31 -2.84 -6.98
CA VAL A 150 -19.40 -1.75 -6.58
C VAL A 150 -19.87 -1.05 -5.29
N LYS A 151 -21.18 -0.93 -5.10
CA LYS A 151 -21.76 -0.35 -3.88
C LYS A 151 -21.46 -1.20 -2.65
N VAL A 152 -21.55 -2.53 -2.76
CA VAL A 152 -21.24 -3.46 -1.66
C VAL A 152 -19.75 -3.36 -1.30
N PHE A 153 -18.87 -3.33 -2.30
CA PHE A 153 -17.45 -3.06 -2.08
C PHE A 153 -17.23 -1.76 -1.30
N GLY A 154 -17.85 -0.65 -1.72
CA GLY A 154 -17.71 0.64 -1.08
C GLY A 154 -18.18 0.66 0.37
N GLU A 155 -19.30 0.01 0.70
CA GLU A 155 -19.81 -0.08 2.08
C GLU A 155 -18.89 -0.95 2.97
N VAL A 156 -18.43 -2.10 2.47
CA VAL A 156 -17.49 -2.96 3.21
C VAL A 156 -16.20 -2.21 3.51
N GLU A 157 -15.65 -1.53 2.52
CA GLU A 157 -14.42 -0.76 2.67
C GLU A 157 -14.57 0.44 3.60
N PHE A 158 -15.74 1.10 3.58
CA PHE A 158 -16.08 2.17 4.50
C PHE A 158 -16.02 1.69 5.96
N TRP A 159 -16.71 0.61 6.30
CA TRP A 159 -16.75 0.09 7.67
C TRP A 159 -15.38 -0.44 8.13
N PHE A 160 -14.67 -1.15 7.26
CA PHE A 160 -13.31 -1.59 7.56
C PHE A 160 -12.36 -0.40 7.79
N GLY A 161 -12.47 0.65 6.97
CA GLY A 161 -11.68 1.87 7.15
C GLY A 161 -11.97 2.58 8.47
N MET A 162 -13.26 2.69 8.86
CA MET A 162 -13.67 3.26 10.14
C MET A 162 -13.08 2.47 11.32
N ILE A 163 -13.15 1.14 11.27
CA ILE A 163 -12.60 0.26 12.30
C ILE A 163 -11.09 0.52 12.47
N LYS A 164 -10.33 0.61 11.38
CA LYS A 164 -8.88 0.90 11.41
C LYS A 164 -8.59 2.21 12.13
N ILE A 165 -9.26 3.29 11.71
CA ILE A 165 -9.03 4.64 12.24
C ILE A 165 -9.36 4.70 13.72
N VAL A 166 -10.53 4.21 14.11
CA VAL A 166 -10.98 4.21 15.51
C VAL A 166 -10.01 3.41 16.38
N THR A 167 -9.55 2.27 15.91
CA THR A 167 -8.63 1.43 16.68
C THR A 167 -7.26 2.08 16.88
N ILE A 168 -6.70 2.71 15.85
CA ILE A 168 -5.41 3.40 16.01
C ILE A 168 -5.55 4.56 16.99
N LEU A 169 -6.63 5.33 16.89
CA LEU A 169 -6.89 6.43 17.83
C LEU A 169 -7.12 5.91 19.24
N ALA A 170 -7.83 4.79 19.40
CA ALA A 170 -8.02 4.14 20.70
C ALA A 170 -6.70 3.62 21.28
N LEU A 171 -5.82 3.05 20.46
CA LEU A 171 -4.47 2.65 20.88
C LEU A 171 -3.66 3.84 21.38
N ILE A 172 -3.67 4.95 20.64
CA ILE A 172 -2.95 6.18 21.03
C ILE A 172 -3.53 6.72 22.35
N ALA A 173 -4.86 6.79 22.48
CA ALA A 173 -5.52 7.21 23.71
C ALA A 173 -5.19 6.30 24.89
N THR A 174 -5.16 4.97 24.67
CA THR A 174 -4.75 3.98 25.70
C THR A 174 -3.27 4.21 26.08
N GLY A 175 -2.38 4.46 25.13
CA GLY A 175 -0.98 4.77 25.43
C GLY A 175 -0.84 6.04 26.28
N ILE A 176 -1.55 7.11 25.94
CA ILE A 176 -1.58 8.35 26.72
C ILE A 176 -2.11 8.06 28.13
N PHE A 177 -3.22 7.35 28.25
CA PHE A 177 -3.82 6.98 29.55
C PHE A 177 -2.83 6.18 30.41
N MET A 178 -2.20 5.14 29.87
CA MET A 178 -1.27 4.30 30.61
C MET A 178 -0.01 5.08 31.06
N VAL A 179 0.50 5.97 30.23
CA VAL A 179 1.65 6.84 30.59
C VAL A 179 1.27 7.84 31.66
N THR A 180 0.10 8.49 31.55
CA THR A 180 -0.34 9.51 32.53
C THR A 180 -0.70 8.93 33.89
N THR A 181 -1.18 7.68 33.93
CA THR A 181 -1.49 6.95 35.15
C THR A 181 -0.31 6.15 35.71
N ASN A 182 0.86 6.22 35.05
CA ASN A 182 2.04 5.44 35.41
C ASN A 182 1.72 3.93 35.53
N PHE A 183 0.95 3.40 34.57
CA PHE A 183 0.43 2.05 34.60
C PHE A 183 1.55 1.01 34.69
N GLU A 184 1.43 0.08 35.63
CA GLU A 184 2.43 -0.96 35.86
C GLU A 184 2.29 -2.07 34.82
N THR A 185 3.41 -2.44 34.21
CA THR A 185 3.53 -3.54 33.23
C THR A 185 4.56 -4.56 33.73
N PRO A 186 4.57 -5.80 33.24
CA PRO A 186 5.57 -6.79 33.63
C PRO A 186 7.02 -6.36 33.34
N ALA A 187 7.26 -5.37 32.49
CA ALA A 187 8.57 -4.81 32.15
C ALA A 187 8.89 -3.47 32.85
N GLY A 188 8.06 -3.04 33.80
CA GLY A 188 8.16 -1.74 34.46
C GLY A 188 6.90 -0.90 34.22
N HIS A 189 7.02 0.42 34.26
CA HIS A 189 5.90 1.33 34.06
C HIS A 189 5.78 1.79 32.61
N ALA A 190 4.56 2.01 32.14
CA ALA A 190 4.30 2.69 30.86
C ALA A 190 4.80 4.14 30.98
N SER A 191 5.77 4.53 30.14
CA SER A 191 6.44 5.83 30.21
C SER A 191 7.09 6.20 28.90
N LEU A 192 7.18 7.49 28.62
CA LEU A 192 8.02 8.00 27.50
C LEU A 192 9.50 7.70 27.70
N THR A 193 9.93 7.42 28.94
CA THR A 193 11.30 6.99 29.25
C THR A 193 11.67 5.66 28.56
N ASN A 194 10.70 4.81 28.23
CA ASN A 194 10.91 3.60 27.42
C ASN A 194 11.45 3.92 26.01
N ILE A 195 11.25 5.16 25.55
CA ILE A 195 11.73 5.66 24.26
C ILE A 195 13.03 6.44 24.42
N THR A 196 13.14 7.26 25.47
CA THR A 196 14.20 8.24 25.63
C THR A 196 15.38 7.75 26.44
N ASN A 197 15.18 6.85 27.43
CA ASN A 197 16.26 6.32 28.24
C ASN A 197 17.18 5.42 27.43
N GLY A 198 18.48 5.77 27.42
CA GLY A 198 19.48 5.05 26.63
C GLY A 198 19.23 5.14 25.13
N PHE A 199 18.57 6.19 24.64
CA PHE A 199 18.32 6.38 23.22
C PHE A 199 19.62 6.35 22.42
N GLN A 200 19.64 5.49 21.42
CA GLN A 200 20.69 5.43 20.41
C GLN A 200 20.04 5.54 19.03
N MET A 201 20.61 6.37 18.17
CA MET A 201 20.13 6.54 16.80
C MET A 201 20.20 5.21 16.01
N PHE A 202 21.23 4.41 16.26
CA PHE A 202 21.50 3.15 15.60
C PHE A 202 21.78 2.02 16.62
N PRO A 203 20.78 1.59 17.42
CA PRO A 203 20.99 0.62 18.51
C PRO A 203 21.51 -0.73 18.01
N ASN A 204 21.21 -1.08 16.77
CA ASN A 204 21.66 -2.30 16.11
C ASN A 204 22.64 -2.03 14.94
N GLY A 205 23.23 -0.84 14.91
CA GLY A 205 24.13 -0.40 13.84
C GLY A 205 23.42 0.29 12.67
N TRP A 206 24.18 1.12 11.95
CA TRP A 206 23.62 1.95 10.86
C TRP A 206 23.08 1.10 9.68
N VAL A 207 23.66 -0.08 9.41
CA VAL A 207 23.19 -0.97 8.33
C VAL A 207 21.77 -1.45 8.61
N LYS A 208 21.46 -1.89 9.84
CA LYS A 208 20.11 -2.31 10.22
C LYS A 208 19.10 -1.16 10.19
N PHE A 209 19.53 0.06 10.53
CA PHE A 209 18.70 1.25 10.37
C PHE A 209 18.32 1.47 8.89
N VAL A 210 19.29 1.36 7.99
CA VAL A 210 19.04 1.48 6.53
C VAL A 210 18.13 0.37 6.01
N MET A 211 18.30 -0.85 6.48
CA MET A 211 17.46 -2.01 6.09
C MET A 211 15.97 -1.78 6.39
N ALA A 212 15.63 -1.00 7.43
CA ALA A 212 14.23 -0.75 7.79
C ALA A 212 13.45 0.04 6.72
N PHE A 213 14.13 0.81 5.87
CA PHE A 213 13.47 1.60 4.83
C PHE A 213 12.65 0.75 3.84
N GLN A 214 13.05 -0.50 3.57
CA GLN A 214 12.31 -1.40 2.70
C GLN A 214 10.90 -1.69 3.23
N MET A 215 10.79 -2.11 4.48
CA MET A 215 9.49 -2.45 5.08
C MET A 215 8.64 -1.21 5.33
N VAL A 216 9.27 -0.09 5.71
CA VAL A 216 8.57 1.18 5.86
C VAL A 216 8.08 1.71 4.51
N PHE A 217 8.85 1.56 3.43
CA PHE A 217 8.37 1.87 2.08
C PHE A 217 7.15 1.01 1.70
N PHE A 218 7.19 -0.31 1.98
CA PHE A 218 6.05 -1.19 1.77
C PHE A 218 4.81 -0.71 2.54
N ALA A 219 4.96 -0.21 3.77
CA ALA A 219 3.86 0.32 4.57
C ALA A 219 3.18 1.56 3.95
N TYR A 220 3.81 2.23 3.01
CA TYR A 220 3.26 3.37 2.26
C TYR A 220 2.76 3.01 0.87
N GLN A 221 2.88 1.78 0.41
CA GLN A 221 2.35 1.37 -0.89
C GLN A 221 0.83 1.57 -0.96
N ALA A 222 0.32 1.75 -2.15
CA ALA A 222 -1.07 2.11 -2.42
C ALA A 222 -1.48 3.53 -1.97
N ILE A 223 -0.55 4.40 -1.54
CA ILE A 223 -0.85 5.80 -1.23
C ILE A 223 -1.42 6.55 -2.45
N GLU A 224 -1.06 6.13 -3.64
CA GLU A 224 -1.56 6.68 -4.92
C GLU A 224 -3.05 6.40 -5.14
N PHE A 225 -3.67 5.46 -4.41
CA PHE A 225 -5.12 5.24 -4.46
C PHE A 225 -5.90 6.49 -4.09
N VAL A 226 -5.34 7.38 -3.27
CA VAL A 226 -5.88 8.71 -3.00
C VAL A 226 -6.09 9.50 -4.30
N GLY A 227 -5.13 9.46 -5.22
CA GLY A 227 -5.23 10.13 -6.53
C GLY A 227 -6.27 9.47 -7.45
N ILE A 228 -6.28 8.13 -7.51
CA ILE A 228 -7.19 7.36 -8.36
C ILE A 228 -8.64 7.55 -7.91
N THR A 229 -8.92 7.42 -6.61
CA THR A 229 -10.28 7.54 -6.08
C THR A 229 -10.82 8.95 -6.17
N THR A 230 -9.99 9.98 -6.09
CA THR A 230 -10.43 11.36 -6.22
C THR A 230 -10.86 11.72 -7.65
N SER A 231 -10.33 11.04 -8.68
CA SER A 231 -10.77 11.20 -10.07
C SER A 231 -12.23 10.74 -10.29
N GLU A 232 -12.75 9.89 -9.40
CA GLU A 232 -14.14 9.41 -9.41
C GLU A 232 -15.11 10.34 -8.66
N THR A 233 -14.64 11.47 -8.10
CA THR A 233 -15.47 12.44 -7.38
C THR A 233 -16.09 13.48 -8.33
N ALA A 234 -17.15 14.16 -7.87
CA ALA A 234 -17.82 15.21 -8.64
C ALA A 234 -16.93 16.45 -8.91
N ASN A 235 -15.98 16.74 -8.01
CA ASN A 235 -15.09 17.92 -8.11
C ASN A 235 -13.63 17.54 -7.86
N PRO A 236 -12.96 16.79 -8.76
CA PRO A 236 -11.60 16.25 -8.53
C PRO A 236 -10.58 17.36 -8.21
N ARG A 237 -10.62 18.49 -8.90
CA ARG A 237 -9.69 19.62 -8.70
C ARG A 237 -9.77 20.28 -7.32
N GLN A 238 -10.88 20.11 -6.61
CA GLN A 238 -11.04 20.61 -5.23
C GLN A 238 -10.66 19.54 -4.20
N VAL A 239 -11.08 18.31 -4.43
CA VAL A 239 -10.90 17.19 -3.50
C VAL A 239 -9.46 16.71 -3.47
N LEU A 240 -8.81 16.56 -4.63
CA LEU A 240 -7.46 16.03 -4.77
C LEU A 240 -6.39 16.84 -4.02
N PRO A 241 -6.31 18.19 -4.16
CA PRO A 241 -5.33 18.98 -3.40
C PRO A 241 -5.52 18.88 -1.90
N LYS A 242 -6.77 18.83 -1.42
CA LYS A 242 -7.08 18.68 0.01
C LYS A 242 -6.62 17.32 0.52
N ALA A 243 -6.98 16.24 -0.17
CA ALA A 243 -6.61 14.89 0.21
C ALA A 243 -5.08 14.69 0.28
N ILE A 244 -4.34 15.26 -0.68
CA ILE A 244 -2.87 15.18 -0.69
C ILE A 244 -2.26 16.04 0.43
N LYS A 245 -2.77 17.24 0.68
CA LYS A 245 -2.27 18.11 1.78
C LYS A 245 -2.45 17.50 3.17
N GLU A 246 -3.42 16.60 3.34
CA GLU A 246 -3.68 15.91 4.61
C GLU A 246 -2.73 14.72 4.86
N ILE A 247 -1.99 14.23 3.84
CA ILE A 247 -1.09 13.08 3.97
C ILE A 247 -0.08 13.24 5.12
N PRO A 248 0.65 14.36 5.29
CA PRO A 248 1.61 14.51 6.38
C PRO A 248 0.97 14.36 7.77
N ILE A 249 -0.23 14.92 7.96
CA ILE A 249 -0.97 14.83 9.24
C ILE A 249 -1.34 13.36 9.51
N ARG A 250 -1.80 12.64 8.48
CA ARG A 250 -2.12 11.21 8.59
C ARG A 250 -0.90 10.37 8.97
N ILE A 251 0.25 10.66 8.38
CA ILE A 251 1.52 9.99 8.71
C ILE A 251 1.85 10.21 10.18
N VAL A 252 1.82 11.46 10.66
CA VAL A 252 2.16 11.77 12.04
C VAL A 252 1.20 11.08 13.01
N ILE A 253 -0.10 11.13 12.76
CA ILE A 253 -1.09 10.55 13.68
C ILE A 253 -1.08 9.03 13.62
N PHE A 254 -1.28 8.45 12.43
CA PHE A 254 -1.56 7.01 12.31
C PHE A 254 -0.31 6.13 12.33
N TYR A 255 0.83 6.63 11.84
CA TYR A 255 2.06 5.86 11.85
C TYR A 255 2.93 6.22 13.05
N VAL A 256 3.35 7.47 13.17
CA VAL A 256 4.24 7.89 14.25
C VAL A 256 3.55 7.83 15.60
N GLY A 257 2.32 8.35 15.73
CA GLY A 257 1.57 8.35 16.98
C GLY A 257 1.31 6.93 17.51
N ALA A 258 0.94 5.99 16.63
CA ALA A 258 0.76 4.60 17.02
C ALA A 258 2.05 3.93 17.51
N LEU A 259 3.18 4.16 16.82
CA LEU A 259 4.48 3.59 17.20
C LEU A 259 5.00 4.20 18.51
N VAL A 260 4.82 5.50 18.71
CA VAL A 260 5.15 6.16 19.98
C VAL A 260 4.32 5.56 21.11
N ALA A 261 3.01 5.38 20.94
CA ALA A 261 2.15 4.76 21.93
C ALA A 261 2.61 3.34 22.29
N ILE A 262 2.89 2.49 21.29
CA ILE A 262 3.37 1.11 21.50
C ILE A 262 4.68 1.10 22.31
N MET A 263 5.66 1.91 21.91
CA MET A 263 6.96 1.96 22.59
C MET A 263 6.86 2.58 23.99
N ALA A 264 5.93 3.52 24.22
CA ALA A 264 5.70 4.10 25.54
C ALA A 264 5.02 3.11 26.51
N ILE A 265 4.13 2.25 25.99
CA ILE A 265 3.46 1.20 26.80
C ILE A 265 4.44 0.13 27.22
N PHE A 266 5.33 -0.32 26.30
CA PHE A 266 6.20 -1.46 26.56
C PHE A 266 7.58 -1.30 25.89
N PRO A 267 8.69 -1.69 26.54
CA PRO A 267 10.02 -1.59 25.96
C PRO A 267 10.17 -2.33 24.64
N TRP A 268 10.59 -1.63 23.60
CA TRP A 268 10.66 -2.15 22.24
C TRP A 268 11.57 -3.36 22.07
N GLN A 269 12.62 -3.48 22.90
CA GLN A 269 13.60 -4.58 22.87
C GLN A 269 12.99 -5.96 23.13
N GLN A 270 11.85 -5.99 23.83
CA GLN A 270 11.17 -7.21 24.22
C GLN A 270 10.01 -7.58 23.28
N LEU A 271 9.70 -6.74 22.28
CA LEU A 271 8.64 -7.02 21.30
C LEU A 271 9.11 -8.04 20.26
N PRO A 272 8.31 -9.09 19.96
CA PRO A 272 8.67 -10.10 18.96
C PRO A 272 8.71 -9.53 17.54
N VAL A 273 9.72 -9.93 16.77
CA VAL A 273 10.03 -9.41 15.42
C VAL A 273 8.94 -9.74 14.39
N ASN A 274 8.41 -10.96 14.43
CA ASN A 274 7.50 -11.50 13.40
C ASN A 274 6.03 -11.48 13.81
N LYS A 275 5.67 -10.68 14.79
CA LYS A 275 4.29 -10.49 15.25
C LYS A 275 3.90 -9.02 15.18
N SER A 276 2.60 -8.76 15.11
CA SER A 276 2.10 -7.39 15.16
C SER A 276 2.42 -6.75 16.50
N PRO A 277 3.19 -5.66 16.57
CA PRO A 277 3.44 -4.98 17.83
C PRO A 277 2.16 -4.41 18.44
N PHE A 278 1.15 -4.11 17.63
CA PHE A 278 -0.17 -3.64 18.05
C PHE A 278 -0.91 -4.67 18.91
N VAL A 279 -0.82 -5.94 18.56
CA VAL A 279 -1.43 -7.06 19.29
C VAL A 279 -0.57 -7.45 20.48
N THR A 280 0.72 -7.58 20.23
CA THR A 280 1.67 -8.14 21.19
C THR A 280 1.82 -7.27 22.44
N VAL A 281 1.80 -5.92 22.29
CA VAL A 281 1.90 -5.02 23.45
C VAL A 281 0.81 -5.30 24.49
N PHE A 282 -0.43 -5.55 24.07
CA PHE A 282 -1.52 -5.88 24.98
C PHE A 282 -1.43 -7.30 25.56
N GLN A 283 -0.86 -8.26 24.82
CA GLN A 283 -0.56 -9.59 25.34
C GLN A 283 0.48 -9.54 26.47
N MET A 284 1.54 -8.77 26.25
CA MET A 284 2.67 -8.67 27.19
C MET A 284 2.31 -7.86 28.46
N VAL A 285 1.41 -6.90 28.33
CA VAL A 285 0.84 -6.16 29.48
C VAL A 285 -0.16 -7.01 30.29
N GLY A 286 -0.57 -8.18 29.77
CA GLY A 286 -1.49 -9.08 30.43
C GLY A 286 -2.97 -8.85 30.12
N ILE A 287 -3.30 -7.92 29.22
CA ILE A 287 -4.68 -7.60 28.84
C ILE A 287 -5.09 -8.48 27.64
N LYS A 288 -5.26 -9.78 27.89
CA LYS A 288 -5.52 -10.79 26.84
C LYS A 288 -6.75 -10.52 25.98
N TRP A 289 -7.84 -10.02 26.60
CA TRP A 289 -9.06 -9.71 25.85
C TRP A 289 -8.85 -8.55 24.87
N ALA A 290 -8.09 -7.51 25.27
CA ALA A 290 -7.76 -6.40 24.38
C ALA A 290 -6.84 -6.86 23.23
N ALA A 291 -5.88 -7.74 23.51
CA ALA A 291 -5.04 -8.32 22.47
C ALA A 291 -5.86 -9.09 21.42
N GLY A 292 -6.87 -9.88 21.85
CA GLY A 292 -7.81 -10.54 20.95
C GLY A 292 -8.63 -9.56 20.11
N LEU A 293 -9.16 -8.52 20.75
CA LEU A 293 -9.90 -7.45 20.05
C LEU A 293 -9.03 -6.74 19.01
N ILE A 294 -7.82 -6.32 19.39
CA ILE A 294 -6.88 -5.67 18.47
C ILE A 294 -6.49 -6.62 17.34
N ASN A 295 -6.28 -7.90 17.63
CA ASN A 295 -6.00 -8.89 16.58
C ASN A 295 -7.16 -9.00 15.56
N PHE A 296 -8.41 -8.97 16.03
CA PHE A 296 -9.57 -8.92 15.14
C PHE A 296 -9.56 -7.67 14.27
N VAL A 297 -9.20 -6.53 14.82
CA VAL A 297 -9.12 -5.28 14.06
C VAL A 297 -8.00 -5.30 13.02
N VAL A 298 -6.79 -5.77 13.38
CA VAL A 298 -5.70 -5.86 12.39
C VAL A 298 -5.99 -6.91 11.32
N LEU A 299 -6.73 -7.99 11.65
CA LEU A 299 -7.26 -8.94 10.67
C LEU A 299 -8.23 -8.24 9.70
N THR A 300 -9.19 -7.46 10.21
CA THR A 300 -10.12 -6.70 9.35
C THR A 300 -9.38 -5.65 8.52
N ALA A 301 -8.30 -5.08 9.04
CA ALA A 301 -7.45 -4.15 8.30
C ALA A 301 -6.73 -4.81 7.11
N ALA A 302 -6.17 -6.00 7.32
CA ALA A 302 -5.56 -6.79 6.25
C ALA A 302 -6.60 -7.24 5.22
N ALA A 303 -7.78 -7.71 5.68
CA ALA A 303 -8.88 -8.09 4.81
C ALA A 303 -9.41 -6.92 3.96
N SER A 304 -9.51 -5.72 4.54
CA SER A 304 -9.86 -4.49 3.80
C SER A 304 -8.82 -4.14 2.75
N SER A 305 -7.53 -4.15 3.11
CA SER A 305 -6.46 -3.87 2.15
C SER A 305 -6.46 -4.88 1.00
N LEU A 306 -6.66 -6.17 1.29
CA LEU A 306 -6.82 -7.20 0.26
C LEU A 306 -8.05 -6.96 -0.62
N ASN A 307 -9.18 -6.57 -0.01
CA ASN A 307 -10.42 -6.26 -0.73
C ASN A 307 -10.23 -5.12 -1.74
N SER A 308 -9.61 -4.02 -1.31
CA SER A 308 -9.26 -2.88 -2.15
C SER A 308 -8.23 -3.25 -3.24
N THR A 309 -7.28 -4.12 -2.89
CA THR A 309 -6.27 -4.60 -3.84
C THR A 309 -6.90 -5.47 -4.93
N LEU A 310 -7.80 -6.40 -4.60
CA LEU A 310 -8.53 -7.22 -5.58
C LEU A 310 -9.40 -6.37 -6.49
N TYR A 311 -10.08 -5.36 -5.93
CA TYR A 311 -10.85 -4.39 -6.68
C TYR A 311 -9.99 -3.66 -7.72
N SER A 312 -8.86 -3.12 -7.28
CA SER A 312 -7.95 -2.35 -8.13
C SER A 312 -7.26 -3.23 -9.17
N THR A 313 -6.77 -4.40 -8.77
CA THR A 313 -6.06 -5.36 -9.63
C THR A 313 -6.95 -5.84 -10.78
N GLY A 314 -8.21 -6.18 -10.49
CA GLY A 314 -9.16 -6.63 -11.50
C GLY A 314 -9.50 -5.54 -12.51
N ARG A 315 -9.73 -4.30 -12.04
CA ARG A 315 -10.00 -3.16 -12.94
C ARG A 315 -8.81 -2.79 -13.79
N HIS A 316 -7.64 -2.80 -13.19
CA HIS A 316 -6.41 -2.48 -13.92
C HIS A 316 -6.10 -3.52 -15.00
N LEU A 317 -6.27 -4.82 -14.70
CA LEU A 317 -6.11 -5.88 -15.69
C LEU A 317 -7.14 -5.79 -16.83
N TYR A 318 -8.38 -5.44 -16.52
CA TYR A 318 -9.40 -5.18 -17.52
C TYR A 318 -9.00 -4.02 -18.44
N GLN A 319 -8.46 -2.94 -17.89
CA GLN A 319 -7.96 -1.80 -18.66
C GLN A 319 -6.83 -2.22 -19.59
N ILE A 320 -5.82 -2.95 -19.09
CA ILE A 320 -4.72 -3.49 -19.91
C ILE A 320 -5.28 -4.35 -21.06
N ALA A 321 -6.28 -5.20 -20.76
CA ALA A 321 -6.88 -6.09 -21.77
C ALA A 321 -7.65 -5.29 -22.85
N LYS A 322 -8.28 -4.17 -22.51
CA LYS A 322 -8.90 -3.25 -23.47
C LYS A 322 -7.88 -2.55 -24.37
N GLU A 323 -6.76 -2.13 -23.79
CA GLU A 323 -5.68 -1.45 -24.52
C GLU A 323 -4.86 -2.40 -25.41
N THR A 324 -5.04 -3.73 -25.25
CA THR A 324 -4.37 -4.77 -26.06
C THR A 324 -5.35 -5.67 -26.81
N PRO A 325 -6.18 -5.11 -27.72
CA PRO A 325 -7.27 -5.85 -28.37
C PRO A 325 -6.80 -7.02 -29.25
N ASN A 326 -5.57 -6.99 -29.74
CA ASN A 326 -4.96 -8.03 -30.57
C ASN A 326 -4.32 -9.17 -29.77
N SER A 327 -4.39 -9.15 -28.44
CA SER A 327 -3.84 -10.21 -27.60
C SER A 327 -4.72 -11.46 -27.63
N LYS A 328 -4.22 -12.55 -28.24
CA LYS A 328 -4.95 -13.84 -28.28
C LYS A 328 -5.27 -14.37 -26.87
N VAL A 329 -4.36 -14.19 -25.92
CA VAL A 329 -4.52 -14.65 -24.52
C VAL A 329 -5.62 -13.87 -23.82
N MET A 330 -5.59 -12.51 -23.89
CA MET A 330 -6.62 -11.66 -23.28
C MET A 330 -8.01 -11.95 -23.82
N ASN A 331 -8.11 -12.14 -25.13
CA ASN A 331 -9.37 -12.43 -25.82
C ASN A 331 -9.87 -13.85 -25.48
N ARG A 332 -8.98 -14.85 -25.41
CA ARG A 332 -9.35 -16.23 -25.02
C ARG A 332 -9.88 -16.29 -23.59
N LEU A 333 -9.25 -15.58 -22.67
CA LEU A 333 -9.67 -15.48 -21.27
C LEU A 333 -10.82 -14.49 -21.07
N LYS A 334 -11.17 -13.72 -22.13
CA LYS A 334 -12.20 -12.65 -22.11
C LYS A 334 -11.99 -11.64 -20.96
N LEU A 335 -10.73 -11.28 -20.70
CA LEU A 335 -10.37 -10.35 -19.62
C LEU A 335 -10.86 -8.92 -19.90
N ASN A 336 -11.17 -8.60 -21.15
CA ASN A 336 -11.76 -7.34 -21.62
C ASN A 336 -13.31 -7.34 -21.57
N SER A 337 -13.94 -8.28 -20.84
CA SER A 337 -15.40 -8.37 -20.72
C SER A 337 -15.91 -7.90 -19.36
N LEU A 338 -17.07 -7.27 -19.36
CA LEU A 338 -17.81 -6.90 -18.15
C LEU A 338 -18.97 -7.88 -17.93
N SER A 339 -19.34 -8.07 -16.65
CA SER A 339 -20.58 -8.73 -16.26
C SER A 339 -21.79 -7.85 -16.55
N ARG A 340 -23.00 -8.40 -16.38
CA ARG A 340 -24.26 -7.60 -16.50
C ARG A 340 -24.34 -6.44 -15.52
N MET A 341 -23.54 -6.46 -14.45
CA MET A 341 -23.45 -5.39 -13.44
C MET A 341 -22.31 -4.39 -13.72
N GLY A 342 -21.68 -4.41 -14.90
CA GLY A 342 -20.56 -3.53 -15.23
C GLY A 342 -19.26 -3.84 -14.47
N ILE A 343 -19.08 -5.08 -13.96
CA ILE A 343 -17.93 -5.51 -13.18
C ILE A 343 -17.02 -6.37 -14.06
N PRO A 344 -15.69 -6.18 -14.06
CA PRO A 344 -14.72 -6.99 -14.80
C PRO A 344 -14.44 -8.34 -14.10
N SER A 345 -15.49 -9.16 -13.95
CA SER A 345 -15.47 -10.36 -13.11
C SER A 345 -14.36 -11.34 -13.48
N ARG A 346 -14.09 -11.54 -14.78
CA ARG A 346 -13.02 -12.46 -15.22
C ARG A 346 -11.63 -11.96 -14.89
N ALA A 347 -11.40 -10.67 -15.00
CA ALA A 347 -10.11 -10.06 -14.61
C ALA A 347 -9.91 -10.13 -13.09
N ILE A 348 -10.96 -9.94 -12.28
CA ILE A 348 -10.92 -10.11 -10.82
C ILE A 348 -10.59 -11.55 -10.46
N ILE A 349 -11.32 -12.54 -11.02
CA ILE A 349 -11.08 -13.95 -10.74
C ILE A 349 -9.66 -14.37 -11.16
N PHE A 350 -9.22 -13.98 -12.35
CA PHE A 350 -7.87 -14.26 -12.81
C PHE A 350 -6.81 -13.70 -11.85
N SER A 351 -6.96 -12.44 -11.44
CA SER A 351 -6.05 -11.81 -10.47
C SER A 351 -6.07 -12.52 -9.11
N ALA A 352 -7.25 -12.92 -8.62
CA ALA A 352 -7.39 -13.67 -7.38
C ALA A 352 -6.70 -15.05 -7.45
N ILE A 353 -6.80 -15.76 -8.59
CA ILE A 353 -6.10 -17.04 -8.80
C ILE A 353 -4.58 -16.81 -8.74
N VAL A 354 -4.07 -15.73 -9.32
CA VAL A 354 -2.63 -15.42 -9.25
C VAL A 354 -2.22 -15.06 -7.82
N VAL A 355 -3.04 -14.32 -7.08
CA VAL A 355 -2.79 -14.03 -5.64
C VAL A 355 -2.80 -15.31 -4.82
N ALA A 356 -3.65 -16.30 -5.15
CA ALA A 356 -3.72 -17.58 -4.44
C ALA A 356 -2.41 -18.39 -4.49
N VAL A 357 -1.51 -18.10 -5.43
CA VAL A 357 -0.17 -18.73 -5.49
C VAL A 357 0.62 -18.48 -4.21
N SER A 358 0.35 -17.37 -3.48
CA SER A 358 0.99 -17.09 -2.18
C SER A 358 0.78 -18.20 -1.14
N ALA A 359 -0.33 -18.94 -1.23
CA ALA A 359 -0.63 -20.05 -0.33
C ALA A 359 0.43 -21.18 -0.38
N PHE A 360 1.15 -21.27 -1.48
CA PHE A 360 2.19 -22.28 -1.70
C PHE A 360 3.61 -21.75 -1.46
N ILE A 361 3.81 -20.43 -1.38
CA ILE A 361 5.14 -19.84 -1.22
C ILE A 361 5.80 -20.27 0.11
N ASN A 362 5.03 -20.35 1.19
CA ASN A 362 5.53 -20.78 2.50
C ASN A 362 6.02 -22.25 2.54
N VAL A 363 5.68 -23.06 1.54
CA VAL A 363 6.04 -24.47 1.46
C VAL A 363 7.29 -24.67 0.60
N LEU A 364 7.75 -23.62 -0.09
CA LEU A 364 8.91 -23.71 -0.97
C LEU A 364 10.20 -23.85 -0.16
N PRO A 365 11.10 -24.80 -0.55
CA PRO A 365 12.42 -24.92 0.07
C PRO A 365 13.22 -23.61 -0.09
N GLY A 366 13.87 -23.18 1.00
CA GLY A 366 14.70 -21.96 1.00
C GLY A 366 13.94 -20.65 1.23
N VAL A 367 12.61 -20.68 1.38
CA VAL A 367 11.82 -19.50 1.77
C VAL A 367 11.57 -19.54 3.28
N SER A 368 12.42 -18.85 4.03
CA SER A 368 12.27 -18.73 5.49
C SER A 368 11.21 -17.72 5.93
N ASP A 369 10.89 -16.74 5.08
CA ASP A 369 9.96 -15.66 5.35
C ASP A 369 9.26 -15.19 4.06
N ALA A 370 8.11 -15.81 3.78
CA ALA A 370 7.32 -15.50 2.59
C ALA A 370 6.81 -14.05 2.59
N PHE A 371 6.45 -13.49 3.75
CA PHE A 371 5.99 -12.11 3.82
C PHE A 371 7.10 -11.13 3.41
N ALA A 372 8.34 -11.34 3.87
CA ALA A 372 9.46 -10.50 3.47
C ALA A 372 9.81 -10.62 1.99
N LEU A 373 9.80 -11.84 1.45
CA LEU A 373 10.02 -12.10 0.03
C LEU A 373 9.00 -11.37 -0.84
N ILE A 374 7.71 -11.52 -0.52
CA ILE A 374 6.60 -10.95 -1.26
C ILE A 374 6.63 -9.41 -1.19
N THR A 375 6.84 -8.85 0.02
CA THR A 375 6.89 -7.40 0.20
C THR A 375 8.09 -6.77 -0.49
N ALA A 376 9.23 -7.44 -0.54
CA ALA A 376 10.41 -6.98 -1.28
C ALA A 376 10.17 -7.00 -2.79
N SER A 377 9.54 -8.06 -3.32
CA SER A 377 9.17 -8.17 -4.74
C SER A 377 8.21 -7.05 -5.15
N SER A 378 7.17 -6.82 -4.34
CA SER A 378 6.23 -5.71 -4.54
C SER A 378 6.95 -4.36 -4.55
N SER A 379 7.75 -4.09 -3.50
CA SER A 379 8.48 -2.82 -3.35
C SER A 379 9.42 -2.54 -4.50
N GLY A 380 10.16 -3.54 -4.96
CA GLY A 380 11.10 -3.37 -6.07
C GLY A 380 10.41 -2.93 -7.36
N VAL A 381 9.28 -3.55 -7.71
CA VAL A 381 8.52 -3.19 -8.91
C VAL A 381 7.82 -1.84 -8.74
N TYR A 382 7.25 -1.54 -7.57
CA TYR A 382 6.64 -0.23 -7.27
C TYR A 382 7.64 0.92 -7.39
N ILE A 383 8.86 0.74 -6.87
CA ILE A 383 9.92 1.76 -6.95
C ILE A 383 10.19 2.13 -8.41
N ALA A 384 10.29 1.16 -9.31
CA ALA A 384 10.52 1.43 -10.73
C ALA A 384 9.39 2.29 -11.33
N ILE A 385 8.13 1.98 -10.99
CA ILE A 385 6.96 2.74 -11.46
C ILE A 385 6.99 4.18 -10.90
N TYR A 386 7.31 4.34 -9.62
CA TYR A 386 7.38 5.66 -8.99
C TYR A 386 8.52 6.52 -9.58
N ILE A 387 9.67 5.92 -9.89
CA ILE A 387 10.76 6.62 -10.60
C ILE A 387 10.28 7.06 -11.98
N LEU A 388 9.63 6.19 -12.76
CA LEU A 388 9.07 6.56 -14.06
C LEU A 388 8.01 7.67 -13.95
N THR A 389 7.20 7.64 -12.91
CA THR A 389 6.22 8.70 -12.62
C THR A 389 6.91 10.04 -12.35
N MET A 390 7.97 10.05 -11.56
CA MET A 390 8.74 11.26 -11.29
C MET A 390 9.43 11.79 -12.56
N LEU A 391 9.94 10.91 -13.41
CA LEU A 391 10.51 11.27 -14.71
C LEU A 391 9.44 11.83 -15.68
N ALA A 392 8.24 11.25 -15.69
CA ALA A 392 7.10 11.77 -16.45
C ALA A 392 6.72 13.17 -15.99
N HIS A 393 6.70 13.41 -14.66
CA HIS A 393 6.44 14.72 -14.07
C HIS A 393 7.50 15.77 -14.48
N LEU A 394 8.79 15.41 -14.55
CA LEU A 394 9.84 16.33 -15.05
C LEU A 394 9.61 16.74 -16.50
N LYS A 395 9.10 15.84 -17.35
CA LYS A 395 8.73 16.14 -18.74
C LYS A 395 7.45 16.96 -18.83
N TYR A 396 6.45 16.63 -18.01
CA TYR A 396 5.21 17.41 -17.88
C TYR A 396 5.52 18.87 -17.56
N ARG A 397 6.39 19.15 -16.60
CA ARG A 397 6.79 20.50 -16.19
C ARG A 397 7.43 21.33 -17.32
N LYS A 398 7.95 20.67 -18.34
CA LYS A 398 8.52 21.33 -19.54
C LYS A 398 7.51 21.38 -20.70
N SER A 399 6.32 20.81 -20.56
CA SER A 399 5.31 20.76 -21.60
C SER A 399 4.47 22.05 -21.64
N LYS A 400 3.79 22.27 -22.76
CA LYS A 400 2.83 23.37 -22.93
C LYS A 400 1.55 23.21 -22.09
N GLU A 401 1.33 22.01 -21.54
CA GLU A 401 0.16 21.66 -20.73
C GLU A 401 0.33 22.02 -19.26
N PHE A 402 1.52 22.42 -18.86
CA PHE A 402 1.81 22.79 -17.47
C PHE A 402 0.93 23.95 -17.01
N MET A 403 0.27 23.80 -15.87
CA MET A 403 -0.61 24.77 -15.24
C MET A 403 0.06 25.44 -14.03
N PRO A 404 0.72 26.60 -14.19
CA PRO A 404 1.48 27.22 -13.09
C PRO A 404 0.60 27.69 -11.94
N ASP A 405 -0.65 28.11 -12.22
CA ASP A 405 -1.61 28.58 -11.23
C ASP A 405 -2.43 27.44 -10.58
N GLY A 406 -2.12 26.18 -10.91
CA GLY A 406 -2.79 25.00 -10.40
C GLY A 406 -2.19 24.45 -9.10
N PHE A 407 -2.48 23.19 -8.82
CA PHE A 407 -1.87 22.45 -7.72
C PHE A 407 -0.47 22.01 -8.13
N VAL A 408 0.57 22.68 -7.68
CA VAL A 408 1.94 22.46 -8.13
C VAL A 408 2.84 21.89 -7.02
N MET A 409 3.82 21.04 -7.40
CA MET A 409 4.88 20.57 -6.53
C MET A 409 5.88 21.71 -6.29
N PRO A 410 6.12 22.12 -5.04
CA PRO A 410 7.08 23.20 -4.74
C PRO A 410 8.51 22.76 -5.08
N ALA A 411 9.36 23.70 -5.43
CA ALA A 411 10.80 23.48 -5.69
C ALA A 411 11.11 22.21 -6.50
N TYR A 412 10.29 21.89 -7.49
CA TYR A 412 10.33 20.61 -8.23
C TYR A 412 11.71 20.31 -8.85
N LYS A 413 12.47 21.35 -9.22
CA LYS A 413 13.81 21.18 -9.80
C LYS A 413 14.80 20.47 -8.87
N VAL A 414 14.59 20.59 -7.55
CA VAL A 414 15.40 19.96 -6.50
C VAL A 414 14.68 18.76 -5.90
N LEU A 415 13.43 18.94 -5.49
CA LEU A 415 12.69 17.92 -4.73
C LEU A 415 12.30 16.70 -5.59
N ASN A 416 12.07 16.89 -6.89
CA ASN A 416 11.77 15.75 -7.76
C ASN A 416 13.00 14.84 -7.97
N PRO A 417 14.19 15.33 -8.41
CA PRO A 417 15.39 14.48 -8.49
C PRO A 417 15.77 13.86 -7.14
N LEU A 418 15.63 14.61 -6.02
CA LEU A 418 15.89 14.09 -4.69
C LEU A 418 14.97 12.92 -4.34
N THR A 419 13.70 12.98 -4.74
CA THR A 419 12.74 11.88 -4.57
C THR A 419 13.14 10.66 -5.40
N ILE A 420 13.63 10.84 -6.62
CA ILE A 420 14.17 9.74 -7.44
C ILE A 420 15.38 9.10 -6.75
N VAL A 421 16.31 9.90 -6.24
CA VAL A 421 17.49 9.39 -5.51
C VAL A 421 17.06 8.62 -4.25
N PHE A 422 16.07 9.11 -3.52
CA PHE A 422 15.51 8.39 -2.38
C PHE A 422 14.91 7.03 -2.78
N PHE A 423 14.16 6.96 -3.86
CA PHE A 423 13.62 5.68 -4.35
C PHE A 423 14.71 4.72 -4.80
N LEU A 424 15.76 5.20 -5.45
CA LEU A 424 16.94 4.38 -5.77
C LEU A 424 17.65 3.89 -4.50
N PHE A 425 17.78 4.74 -3.49
CA PHE A 425 18.30 4.34 -2.18
C PHE A 425 17.46 3.21 -1.55
N VAL A 426 16.13 3.35 -1.52
CA VAL A 426 15.25 2.28 -1.00
C VAL A 426 15.38 0.99 -1.83
N PHE A 427 15.54 1.10 -3.15
CA PHE A 427 15.78 -0.06 -4.00
C PHE A 427 17.07 -0.81 -3.63
N VAL A 428 18.15 -0.08 -3.33
CA VAL A 428 19.40 -0.69 -2.85
C VAL A 428 19.20 -1.36 -1.49
N CYS A 429 18.39 -0.79 -0.61
CA CYS A 429 18.09 -1.39 0.70
C CYS A 429 17.45 -2.79 0.60
N LEU A 430 16.75 -3.12 -0.51
CA LEU A 430 16.17 -4.44 -0.74
C LEU A 430 17.23 -5.56 -0.77
N PHE A 431 18.47 -5.23 -1.13
CA PHE A 431 19.57 -6.21 -1.26
C PHE A 431 20.36 -6.43 0.03
N LEU A 432 20.07 -5.66 1.08
CA LEU A 432 20.83 -5.70 2.33
C LEU A 432 20.38 -6.79 3.30
N GLN A 433 19.21 -7.39 3.09
CA GLN A 433 18.65 -8.44 3.95
C GLN A 433 18.52 -9.76 3.19
N GLU A 434 18.93 -10.85 3.81
CA GLU A 434 18.81 -12.19 3.24
C GLU A 434 17.36 -12.57 2.91
N SER A 435 16.40 -12.16 3.76
CA SER A 435 14.98 -12.44 3.56
C SER A 435 14.32 -11.64 2.41
N THR A 436 14.93 -10.53 1.97
CA THR A 436 14.43 -9.67 0.88
C THR A 436 15.21 -9.81 -0.42
N TYR A 437 16.42 -10.35 -0.35
CA TYR A 437 17.37 -10.45 -1.45
C TYR A 437 16.81 -11.16 -2.69
N ILE A 438 16.15 -12.32 -2.52
CA ILE A 438 15.55 -13.08 -3.63
C ILE A 438 14.45 -12.26 -4.31
N GLY A 439 13.60 -11.58 -3.53
CA GLY A 439 12.56 -10.69 -4.04
C GLY A 439 13.12 -9.51 -4.83
N ALA A 440 14.22 -8.94 -4.33
CA ALA A 440 14.94 -7.85 -5.00
C ALA A 440 15.53 -8.28 -6.36
N ILE A 441 16.13 -9.46 -6.42
CA ILE A 441 16.65 -10.04 -7.67
C ILE A 441 15.49 -10.27 -8.66
N GLY A 442 14.39 -10.89 -8.22
CA GLY A 442 13.23 -11.13 -9.06
C GLY A 442 12.65 -9.83 -9.64
N ALA A 443 12.50 -8.80 -8.81
CA ALA A 443 12.08 -7.47 -9.25
C ALA A 443 13.06 -6.86 -10.28
N THR A 444 14.37 -6.99 -10.04
CA THR A 444 15.40 -6.48 -10.96
C THR A 444 15.35 -7.18 -12.32
N ILE A 445 15.23 -8.50 -12.32
CA ILE A 445 15.10 -9.30 -13.55
C ILE A 445 13.84 -8.85 -14.32
N TRP A 446 12.71 -8.69 -13.63
CA TRP A 446 11.49 -8.19 -14.21
C TRP A 446 11.68 -6.81 -14.84
N ILE A 447 12.26 -5.86 -14.11
CA ILE A 447 12.47 -4.49 -14.57
C ILE A 447 13.33 -4.47 -15.82
N ILE A 448 14.43 -5.22 -15.85
CA ILE A 448 15.36 -5.24 -16.97
C ILE A 448 14.72 -5.95 -18.17
N LEU A 449 14.32 -7.21 -18.03
CA LEU A 449 13.85 -8.03 -19.15
C LEU A 449 12.54 -7.51 -19.72
N PHE A 450 11.57 -7.20 -18.85
CA PHE A 450 10.29 -6.70 -19.29
C PHE A 450 10.36 -5.24 -19.76
N GLY A 451 11.25 -4.44 -19.18
CA GLY A 451 11.54 -3.08 -19.64
C GLY A 451 12.12 -3.06 -21.05
N ILE A 452 13.09 -3.93 -21.36
CA ILE A 452 13.66 -4.08 -22.70
C ILE A 452 12.56 -4.57 -23.66
N TYR A 453 11.84 -5.63 -23.31
CA TYR A 453 10.79 -6.20 -24.17
C TYR A 453 9.70 -5.18 -24.52
N SER A 454 9.20 -4.43 -23.52
CA SER A 454 8.11 -3.49 -23.72
C SER A 454 8.51 -2.33 -24.64
N ASN A 455 9.73 -1.80 -24.48
CA ASN A 455 10.23 -0.73 -25.34
C ASN A 455 10.53 -1.24 -26.75
N TRP A 456 11.14 -2.42 -26.92
CA TRP A 456 11.37 -3.03 -28.22
C TRP A 456 10.07 -3.31 -28.99
N LYS A 457 9.04 -3.82 -28.30
CA LYS A 457 7.73 -4.09 -28.90
C LYS A 457 7.03 -2.84 -29.42
N HIS A 458 7.23 -1.70 -28.79
CA HIS A 458 6.58 -0.43 -29.13
C HIS A 458 7.49 0.55 -29.89
N SER A 459 8.73 0.16 -30.19
CA SER A 459 9.64 0.91 -31.08
C SER A 459 9.43 0.57 -32.57
N LYS A 460 8.70 -0.52 -32.84
CA LYS A 460 8.24 -0.93 -34.17
C LYS A 460 6.83 -0.39 -34.42
#